data_00c3b77e309b0eecbac97b2ef49aec2a
#
_entry.id   00c3b77e309b0eecbac97b2ef49aec2a
#
_cell.length_a   1.000
_cell.length_b   1.000
_cell.length_c   1.000
_cell.angle_alpha   90.00
_cell.angle_beta   90.00
_cell.angle_gamma   90.00
#
_symmetry.space_group_name_H-M   'P 1'
#
loop_
_entity.id
_entity.type
_entity.pdbx_description
1 polymer ?
#
loop_
_entity_poly.entity_id
_entity_poly.type
_entity_poly.pdbx_seq_one_letter_code
_entity_poly.pdbx_strand_id
1 'polypeptide(L)'
;MKIGRLTASDRASAGVYADRSGPEIEAVLREFLGADAVFDALIVPDEASAISAALRQFADDRKCDMIVTTGGTGITPRDVTPEATRAVLDKELPGFGEIMRVHSFTKVRTAILSRAASTIARHGDSIRA
;
A
#
# COMPACT_ATOMS: atom_id res chain seq x y z
N MET A 1 8.47 1.24 -15.27
CA MET A 1 8.29 1.40 -13.81
C MET A 1 7.83 0.07 -13.22
N LYS A 2 8.49 -0.37 -12.18
CA LYS A 2 8.13 -1.59 -11.44
C LYS A 2 7.36 -1.22 -10.18
N ILE A 3 6.17 -1.79 -10.01
CA ILE A 3 5.25 -1.42 -8.95
C ILE A 3 4.96 -2.64 -8.08
N GLY A 4 5.25 -2.54 -6.79
CA GLY A 4 4.83 -3.51 -5.78
C GLY A 4 3.38 -3.24 -5.37
N ARG A 5 2.56 -4.27 -5.37
CA ARG A 5 1.16 -4.20 -4.94
C ARG A 5 0.97 -5.12 -3.73
N LEU A 6 0.71 -4.54 -2.58
CA LEU A 6 0.51 -5.26 -1.32
C LEU A 6 -0.95 -5.21 -0.88
N THR A 7 -1.56 -6.36 -0.71
CA THR A 7 -2.86 -6.50 -0.07
C THR A 7 -2.69 -7.06 1.34
N ALA A 8 -3.07 -6.29 2.35
CA ALA A 8 -3.13 -6.73 3.74
C ALA A 8 -4.56 -7.16 4.07
N SER A 9 -4.78 -8.45 4.25
CA SER A 9 -6.09 -9.03 4.55
C SER A 9 -5.95 -10.44 5.08
N ASP A 10 -6.43 -10.67 6.31
CA ASP A 10 -6.49 -12.03 6.90
C ASP A 10 -7.29 -12.98 6.02
N ARG A 11 -8.42 -12.53 5.50
CA ARG A 11 -9.34 -13.34 4.70
C ARG A 11 -8.79 -13.64 3.31
N ALA A 12 -8.20 -12.66 2.64
CA ALA A 12 -7.61 -12.87 1.32
C ALA A 12 -6.36 -13.75 1.42
N SER A 13 -5.51 -13.56 2.44
CA SER A 13 -4.30 -14.37 2.64
C SER A 13 -4.62 -15.83 2.99
N ALA A 14 -5.74 -16.07 3.67
CA ALA A 14 -6.23 -17.42 3.97
C ALA A 14 -7.03 -18.07 2.82
N GLY A 15 -7.23 -17.38 1.71
CA GLY A 15 -8.00 -17.88 0.57
C GLY A 15 -9.51 -17.90 0.79
N VAL A 16 -10.03 -17.21 1.82
CA VAL A 16 -11.46 -17.16 2.15
C VAL A 16 -12.26 -16.40 1.09
N TYR A 17 -11.66 -15.37 0.51
CA TYR A 17 -12.21 -14.68 -0.66
C TYR A 17 -11.08 -14.18 -1.58
N ALA A 18 -11.44 -13.86 -2.83
CA ALA A 18 -10.48 -13.34 -3.80
C ALA A 18 -10.12 -11.87 -3.51
N ASP A 19 -8.85 -11.53 -3.66
CA ASP A 19 -8.38 -10.16 -3.65
C ASP A 19 -8.94 -9.40 -4.86
N ARG A 20 -9.81 -8.42 -4.63
CA ARG A 20 -10.40 -7.56 -5.66
C ARG A 20 -9.71 -6.22 -5.77
N SER A 21 -9.24 -5.69 -4.65
CA SER A 21 -8.61 -4.36 -4.60
C SER A 21 -7.29 -4.32 -5.36
N GLY A 22 -6.52 -5.37 -5.27
CA GLY A 22 -5.24 -5.45 -5.94
C GLY A 22 -5.33 -5.34 -7.47
N PRO A 23 -6.12 -6.19 -8.16
CA PRO A 23 -6.32 -6.07 -9.60
C PRO A 23 -6.91 -4.73 -10.04
N GLU A 24 -7.78 -4.12 -9.23
CA GLU A 24 -8.34 -2.80 -9.52
C GLU A 24 -7.26 -1.70 -9.46
N ILE A 25 -6.36 -1.74 -8.47
CA ILE A 25 -5.20 -0.85 -8.39
C ILE A 25 -4.35 -0.97 -9.65
N GLU A 26 -4.07 -2.19 -10.11
CA GLU A 26 -3.30 -2.41 -11.34
C GLU A 26 -3.98 -1.80 -12.56
N ALA A 27 -5.29 -2.00 -12.71
CA ALA A 27 -6.05 -1.45 -13.83
C ALA A 27 -5.98 0.07 -13.87
N VAL A 28 -6.21 0.74 -12.73
CA VAL A 28 -6.14 2.20 -12.62
C VAL A 28 -4.73 2.71 -12.90
N LEU A 29 -3.71 2.09 -12.33
CA LEU A 29 -2.32 2.53 -12.53
C LEU A 29 -1.84 2.31 -13.96
N ARG A 30 -2.27 1.26 -14.64
CA ARG A 30 -1.97 1.06 -16.07
C ARG A 30 -2.56 2.16 -16.95
N GLU A 31 -3.76 2.63 -16.61
CA GLU A 31 -4.38 3.74 -17.31
C GLU A 31 -3.54 5.03 -17.23
N PHE A 32 -2.97 5.32 -16.05
CA PHE A 32 -2.17 6.54 -15.83
C PHE A 32 -0.70 6.41 -16.23
N LEU A 33 -0.09 5.25 -16.02
CA LEU A 33 1.36 5.04 -16.19
C LEU A 33 1.74 4.40 -17.52
N GLY A 34 0.74 3.89 -18.25
CA GLY A 34 0.96 3.24 -19.55
C GLY A 34 1.22 1.74 -19.45
N ALA A 35 1.31 1.10 -20.63
CA ALA A 35 1.42 -0.35 -20.76
C ALA A 35 2.74 -0.94 -20.26
N ASP A 36 3.78 -0.12 -20.11
CA ASP A 36 5.12 -0.56 -19.67
C ASP A 36 5.23 -0.75 -18.15
N ALA A 37 4.18 -0.43 -17.39
CA ALA A 37 4.14 -0.66 -15.95
C ALA A 37 4.11 -2.17 -15.65
N VAL A 38 5.08 -2.63 -14.86
CA VAL A 38 5.19 -4.03 -14.43
C VAL A 38 4.77 -4.12 -12.96
N PHE A 39 3.87 -5.05 -12.66
CA PHE A 39 3.35 -5.25 -11.31
C PHE A 39 3.89 -6.53 -10.67
N ASP A 40 4.23 -6.42 -9.41
CA ASP A 40 4.59 -7.53 -8.54
C ASP A 40 3.64 -7.53 -7.35
N ALA A 41 3.00 -8.65 -7.05
CA ALA A 41 1.89 -8.72 -6.10
C ALA A 41 2.21 -9.61 -4.90
N LEU A 42 1.83 -9.17 -3.72
CA LEU A 42 1.83 -9.96 -2.49
C LEU A 42 0.52 -9.76 -1.74
N ILE A 43 0.03 -10.83 -1.14
CA ILE A 43 -1.10 -10.82 -0.21
C ILE A 43 -0.58 -11.35 1.12
N VAL A 44 -0.77 -10.60 2.19
CA VAL A 44 -0.32 -10.96 3.53
C VAL A 44 -1.45 -10.81 4.54
N PRO A 45 -1.40 -11.51 5.70
CA PRO A 45 -2.36 -11.30 6.78
C PRO A 45 -2.20 -9.89 7.39
N ASP A 46 -3.22 -9.46 8.13
CA ASP A 46 -3.22 -8.18 8.87
C ASP A 46 -2.33 -8.26 10.12
N GLU A 47 -1.05 -8.50 9.90
CA GLU A 47 -0.01 -8.59 10.92
C GLU A 47 1.12 -7.62 10.59
N ALA A 48 1.51 -6.79 11.56
CA ALA A 48 2.50 -5.74 11.35
C ALA A 48 3.84 -6.29 10.84
N SER A 49 4.31 -7.42 11.38
CA SER A 49 5.56 -8.07 10.95
C SER A 49 5.49 -8.56 9.50
N ALA A 50 4.37 -9.15 9.08
CA ALA A 50 4.17 -9.63 7.72
C ALA A 50 4.12 -8.47 6.71
N ILE A 51 3.40 -7.40 7.05
CA ILE A 51 3.30 -6.21 6.21
C ILE A 51 4.67 -5.52 6.08
N SER A 52 5.38 -5.29 7.19
CA SER A 52 6.70 -4.68 7.17
C SER A 52 7.72 -5.50 6.39
N ALA A 53 7.70 -6.83 6.52
CA ALA A 53 8.58 -7.72 5.76
C ALA A 53 8.29 -7.66 4.25
N ALA A 54 7.02 -7.63 3.85
CA ALA A 54 6.62 -7.50 2.45
C ALA A 54 7.04 -6.15 1.85
N LEU A 55 6.91 -5.06 2.59
CA LEU A 55 7.35 -3.73 2.16
C LEU A 55 8.86 -3.68 1.93
N ARG A 56 9.66 -4.25 2.84
CA ARG A 56 11.12 -4.37 2.67
C ARG A 56 11.47 -5.24 1.47
N GLN A 57 10.78 -6.37 1.29
CA GLN A 57 10.99 -7.24 0.14
C GLN A 57 10.76 -6.51 -1.18
N PHE A 58 9.69 -5.73 -1.31
CA PHE A 58 9.45 -4.93 -2.49
C PHE A 58 10.53 -3.87 -2.71
N ALA A 59 10.91 -3.15 -1.67
CA ALA A 59 11.88 -2.06 -1.77
C ALA A 59 13.31 -2.56 -1.98
N ASP A 60 13.77 -3.47 -1.13
CA ASP A 60 15.18 -3.83 -1.04
C ASP A 60 15.56 -5.00 -1.97
N ASP A 61 14.72 -6.04 -2.04
CA ASP A 61 15.03 -7.25 -2.82
C ASP A 61 14.52 -7.13 -4.26
N ARG A 62 13.26 -6.76 -4.43
CA ARG A 62 12.61 -6.69 -5.75
C ARG A 62 12.82 -5.37 -6.47
N LYS A 63 13.38 -4.37 -5.80
CA LYS A 63 13.71 -3.06 -6.37
C LYS A 63 12.52 -2.38 -7.05
N CYS A 64 11.35 -2.41 -6.41
CA CYS A 64 10.19 -1.69 -6.90
C CYS A 64 10.40 -0.18 -6.82
N ASP A 65 10.01 0.53 -7.87
CA ASP A 65 10.08 1.99 -7.94
C ASP A 65 8.97 2.65 -7.11
N MET A 66 7.84 1.97 -7.00
CA MET A 66 6.68 2.39 -6.22
C MET A 66 6.03 1.19 -5.54
N ILE A 67 5.49 1.40 -4.35
CA ILE A 67 4.70 0.38 -3.65
C ILE A 67 3.34 0.97 -3.31
N VAL A 68 2.27 0.25 -3.65
CA VAL A 68 0.90 0.60 -3.30
C VAL A 68 0.34 -0.48 -2.38
N THR A 69 -0.20 -0.05 -1.24
CA THR A 69 -0.83 -0.96 -0.29
C THR A 69 -2.33 -0.78 -0.27
N THR A 70 -3.06 -1.84 -0.01
CA THR A 70 -4.51 -1.81 0.25
C THR A 70 -4.85 -2.71 1.43
N GLY A 71 -5.85 -2.32 2.19
CA GLY A 71 -6.30 -3.02 3.40
C GLY A 71 -5.61 -2.57 4.68
N GLY A 72 -6.23 -2.88 5.81
CA GLY A 72 -5.69 -2.64 7.14
C GLY A 72 -5.46 -1.18 7.54
N THR A 73 -6.22 -0.23 6.96
CA THR A 73 -6.07 1.21 7.24
C THR A 73 -7.17 1.81 8.12
N GLY A 74 -8.08 0.99 8.63
CA GLY A 74 -9.20 1.42 9.46
C GLY A 74 -8.83 1.60 10.94
N ILE A 75 -9.85 1.48 11.80
CA ILE A 75 -9.77 1.78 13.22
C ILE A 75 -9.85 0.54 14.12
N THR A 76 -9.97 -0.65 13.54
CA THR A 76 -10.02 -1.89 14.34
C THR A 76 -8.62 -2.31 14.81
N PRO A 77 -8.52 -3.17 15.84
CA PRO A 77 -7.23 -3.67 16.32
C PRO A 77 -6.42 -4.43 15.27
N ARG A 78 -7.07 -5.00 14.27
CA ARG A 78 -6.40 -5.70 13.15
C ARG A 78 -5.93 -4.77 12.03
N ASP A 79 -6.34 -3.52 12.03
CA ASP A 79 -5.91 -2.51 11.07
C ASP A 79 -4.57 -1.93 11.50
N VAL A 80 -3.48 -2.53 11.04
CA VAL A 80 -2.10 -2.19 11.46
C VAL A 80 -1.19 -1.76 10.30
N THR A 81 -1.74 -1.61 9.09
CA THR A 81 -0.96 -1.23 7.91
C THR A 81 -0.24 0.12 8.09
N PRO A 82 -0.84 1.18 8.66
CA PRO A 82 -0.13 2.45 8.87
C PRO A 82 1.08 2.30 9.81
N GLU A 83 0.92 1.57 10.91
CA GLU A 83 1.99 1.34 11.89
C GLU A 83 3.13 0.50 11.27
N ALA A 84 2.78 -0.57 10.59
CA ALA A 84 3.75 -1.42 9.91
C ALA A 84 4.52 -0.68 8.81
N THR A 85 3.84 0.22 8.11
CA THR A 85 4.43 1.06 7.08
C THR A 85 5.40 2.07 7.70
N ARG A 86 4.98 2.81 8.73
CA ARG A 86 5.85 3.78 9.42
C ARG A 86 7.11 3.15 9.98
N ALA A 87 7.05 1.90 10.41
CA ALA A 87 8.21 1.19 10.95
C ALA A 87 9.34 0.95 9.93
N VAL A 88 9.07 1.04 8.64
CA VAL A 88 10.04 0.79 7.55
C VAL A 88 10.35 2.02 6.72
N LEU A 89 9.79 3.18 7.07
CA LEU A 89 9.99 4.41 6.33
C LEU A 89 11.20 5.19 6.79
N ASP A 90 11.84 5.84 5.84
CA ASP A 90 12.82 6.89 6.14
C ASP A 90 12.14 8.25 6.35
N LYS A 91 11.10 8.54 5.57
CA LYS A 91 10.35 9.80 5.64
C LYS A 91 8.87 9.57 5.37
N GLU A 92 8.03 10.28 6.12
CA GLU A 92 6.59 10.32 5.89
C GLU A 92 6.22 11.55 5.07
N LEU A 93 5.33 11.37 4.09
CA LEU A 93 4.73 12.44 3.28
C LEU A 93 3.22 12.49 3.56
N PRO A 94 2.79 13.18 4.60
CA PRO A 94 1.40 13.13 5.05
C PRO A 94 0.41 13.71 4.03
N GLY A 95 0.85 14.61 3.14
CA GLY A 95 0.01 15.27 2.16
C GLY A 95 -0.73 14.32 1.22
N PHE A 96 -0.14 13.19 0.84
CA PHE A 96 -0.82 12.20 0.00
C PHE A 96 -2.02 11.57 0.73
N GLY A 97 -1.82 11.13 1.97
CA GLY A 97 -2.91 10.57 2.78
C GLY A 97 -4.00 11.59 3.05
N GLU A 98 -3.64 12.84 3.27
CA GLU A 98 -4.57 13.94 3.49
C GLU A 98 -5.46 14.19 2.27
N ILE A 99 -4.87 14.35 1.08
CA ILE A 99 -5.65 14.61 -0.14
C ILE A 99 -6.52 13.40 -0.54
N MET A 100 -6.04 12.18 -0.31
CA MET A 100 -6.82 10.98 -0.53
C MET A 100 -8.06 10.94 0.35
N ARG A 101 -7.93 11.26 1.65
CA ARG A 101 -9.07 11.35 2.57
C ARG A 101 -10.05 12.43 2.18
N VAL A 102 -9.58 13.62 1.87
CA VAL A 102 -10.42 14.75 1.43
C VAL A 102 -11.20 14.39 0.16
N HIS A 103 -10.52 13.86 -0.84
CA HIS A 103 -11.18 13.46 -2.09
C HIS A 103 -12.19 12.33 -1.88
N SER A 104 -11.81 11.30 -1.14
CA SER A 104 -12.69 10.16 -0.87
C SER A 104 -13.88 10.53 0.00
N PHE A 105 -13.75 11.50 0.91
CA PHE A 105 -14.84 11.98 1.77
C PHE A 105 -16.00 12.58 0.97
N THR A 106 -15.76 13.12 -0.20
CA THR A 106 -16.81 13.62 -1.09
C THR A 106 -17.73 12.50 -1.61
N LYS A 107 -17.23 11.28 -1.63
CA LYS A 107 -17.94 10.07 -2.13
C LYS A 107 -18.45 9.20 -0.99
N VAL A 108 -17.62 8.99 0.03
CA VAL A 108 -17.89 8.10 1.16
C VAL A 108 -17.50 8.79 2.46
N ARG A 109 -18.47 9.08 3.31
CA ARG A 109 -18.26 9.81 4.58
C ARG A 109 -17.29 9.12 5.54
N THR A 110 -17.27 7.79 5.55
CA THR A 110 -16.36 7.00 6.39
C THR A 110 -14.90 7.08 5.97
N ALA A 111 -14.57 7.66 4.83
CA ALA A 111 -13.20 7.89 4.40
C ALA A 111 -12.37 8.72 5.41
N ILE A 112 -13.03 9.55 6.22
CA ILE A 112 -12.38 10.30 7.31
C ILE A 112 -11.72 9.39 8.36
N LEU A 113 -12.17 8.14 8.47
CA LEU A 113 -11.63 7.15 9.41
C LEU A 113 -10.40 6.42 8.86
N SER A 114 -10.04 6.62 7.61
CA SER A 114 -8.84 6.02 7.02
C SER A 114 -7.58 6.65 7.61
N ARG A 115 -6.70 5.80 8.13
CA ARG A 115 -5.40 6.18 8.66
C ARG A 115 -4.27 5.92 7.67
N ALA A 116 -4.60 5.77 6.38
CA ALA A 116 -3.62 5.55 5.33
C ALA A 116 -2.49 6.57 5.42
N ALA A 117 -1.27 6.08 5.40
CA ALA A 117 -0.05 6.87 5.39
C ALA A 117 0.61 6.76 4.02
N SER A 118 1.15 7.85 3.54
CA SER A 118 1.96 7.84 2.32
C SER A 118 3.39 8.15 2.65
N THR A 119 4.27 7.61 1.85
CA THR A 119 5.63 7.47 2.26
C THR A 119 6.60 7.51 1.10
N ILE A 120 7.83 7.91 1.40
CA ILE A 120 8.97 7.57 0.57
C ILE A 120 9.72 6.44 1.25
N ALA A 121 9.74 5.28 0.62
CA ALA A 121 10.61 4.21 1.03
C ALA A 121 11.97 4.38 0.37
N ARG A 122 13.01 4.02 1.10
CA ARG A 122 14.38 4.04 0.65
C ARG A 122 14.58 3.11 -0.54
N HIS A 123 15.20 3.62 -1.60
CA HIS A 123 15.74 2.79 -2.66
C HIS A 123 17.22 3.15 -2.85
N GLY A 124 18.11 2.37 -2.24
CA GLY A 124 19.54 2.66 -2.27
C GLY A 124 19.88 4.01 -1.65
N ASP A 125 20.90 4.67 -2.15
CA ASP A 125 21.36 5.97 -1.64
C ASP A 125 20.59 7.18 -2.22
N SER A 126 19.54 6.96 -2.99
CA SER A 126 18.74 8.02 -3.59
C SER A 126 17.28 7.96 -3.12
N ILE A 127 16.80 9.07 -2.60
CA ILE A 127 15.37 9.29 -2.34
C ILE A 127 14.74 9.60 -3.71
N ARG A 128 13.82 8.72 -4.15
CA ARG A 128 12.97 9.01 -5.29
C ARG A 128 11.57 9.35 -4.79
N ALA A 129 11.18 10.55 -5.06
CA ALA A 129 9.80 10.99 -4.87
C ALA A 129 8.90 10.33 -5.91
#